data_a5e9587ee5f644c93bf83153bb2579ba
#
_entry.id   a5e9587ee5f644c93bf83153bb2579ba
#
_cell.length_a   1.000
_cell.length_b   1.000
_cell.length_c   1.000
_cell.angle_alpha   90.00
_cell.angle_beta   90.00
_cell.angle_gamma   90.00
#
_symmetry.space_group_name_H-M   'P 1'
#
loop_
_entity.id
_entity.type
_entity.pdbx_description
1 polymer ?
#
loop_
_entity_poly.entity_id
_entity_poly.type
_entity_poly.pdbx_seq_one_letter_code
_entity_poly.pdbx_strand_id
1 'polypeptide(L)'
;MKALMFGWEWPPHILGGLGPASYGIVRGVVNTGECDVTFVLPKPQGDEEKGFVHIIGAANTPVVWRDVDWNYVQQRFGYCMDPQEYYDLRNCIYADFSHLYTNDMGCIEFSGRYPKNLLEEINNYSIIAGVVARTEEFDIIHAHDWLTFPAGIHAKQVSGKPLCIHVHATDFDRSRGKVNPTVYSIEKNGMDNADCIMCVSEL
;
A
#
# COMPACT_ATOMS: atom_id res chain seq x y z
N MET A 1 17.30 -13.50 1.10
CA MET A 1 16.59 -12.40 0.43
C MET A 1 15.59 -11.78 1.41
N LYS A 2 15.34 -10.47 1.35
CA LYS A 2 14.34 -9.78 2.17
C LYS A 2 13.26 -9.20 1.26
N ALA A 3 12.00 -9.53 1.50
CA ALA A 3 10.87 -9.01 0.72
C ALA A 3 10.03 -8.04 1.56
N LEU A 4 9.75 -6.86 1.00
CA LEU A 4 8.77 -5.92 1.54
C LEU A 4 7.44 -6.17 0.83
N MET A 5 6.46 -6.69 1.54
CA MET A 5 5.16 -7.04 0.99
C MET A 5 4.07 -6.10 1.46
N PHE A 6 3.24 -5.62 0.55
CA PHE A 6 2.07 -4.79 0.84
C PHE A 6 0.79 -5.59 0.68
N GLY A 7 0.01 -5.69 1.75
CA GLY A 7 -1.30 -6.32 1.74
C GLY A 7 -2.36 -5.44 2.39
N TRP A 8 -3.60 -5.93 2.44
CA TRP A 8 -4.73 -5.19 2.99
C TRP A 8 -5.34 -5.86 4.21
N GLU A 9 -5.28 -7.18 4.25
CA GLU A 9 -5.86 -8.03 5.28
C GLU A 9 -4.84 -9.06 5.78
N TRP A 10 -4.99 -9.48 7.03
CA TRP A 10 -4.18 -10.52 7.64
C TRP A 10 -4.97 -11.28 8.73
N PRO A 11 -4.77 -12.62 8.88
CA PRO A 11 -5.44 -13.37 9.95
C PRO A 11 -5.12 -12.82 11.36
N PRO A 12 -6.12 -12.83 12.29
CA PRO A 12 -7.46 -13.39 12.14
C PRO A 12 -8.49 -12.44 11.47
N HIS A 13 -8.11 -11.20 11.13
CA HIS A 13 -9.00 -10.17 10.59
C HIS A 13 -9.09 -10.25 9.07
N ILE A 14 -9.90 -11.19 8.59
CA ILE A 14 -10.11 -11.46 7.16
C ILE A 14 -11.53 -11.01 6.78
N LEU A 15 -11.63 -10.19 5.75
CA LEU A 15 -12.89 -9.70 5.19
C LEU A 15 -13.19 -10.31 3.81
N GLY A 16 -12.16 -10.84 3.13
CA GLY A 16 -12.28 -11.38 1.78
C GLY A 16 -11.25 -12.46 1.47
N GLY A 17 -11.11 -12.79 0.19
CA GLY A 17 -10.18 -13.82 -0.28
C GLY A 17 -8.69 -13.38 -0.28
N LEU A 18 -8.44 -12.08 -0.25
CA LEU A 18 -7.09 -11.53 -0.34
C LEU A 18 -6.24 -11.87 0.90
N GLY A 19 -6.84 -11.80 2.09
CA GLY A 19 -6.15 -12.12 3.35
C GLY A 19 -5.61 -13.53 3.40
N PRO A 20 -6.43 -14.59 3.20
CA PRO A 20 -5.95 -15.97 3.16
C PRO A 20 -4.90 -16.22 2.07
N ALA A 21 -5.06 -15.60 0.89
CA ALA A 21 -4.11 -15.75 -0.21
C ALA A 21 -2.75 -15.15 0.15
N SER A 22 -2.72 -13.89 0.62
CA SER A 22 -1.49 -13.22 1.05
C SER A 22 -0.79 -13.97 2.18
N TYR A 23 -1.55 -14.40 3.19
CA TYR A 23 -1.04 -15.21 4.29
C TYR A 23 -0.40 -16.52 3.81
N GLY A 24 -1.10 -17.25 2.93
CA GLY A 24 -0.59 -18.52 2.37
C GLY A 24 0.71 -18.31 1.58
N ILE A 25 0.79 -17.26 0.78
CA ILE A 25 1.99 -16.90 0.00
C ILE A 25 3.15 -16.58 0.94
N VAL A 26 2.95 -15.68 1.90
CA VAL A 26 3.99 -15.30 2.87
C VAL A 26 4.48 -16.52 3.61
N ARG A 27 3.59 -17.34 4.14
CA ARG A 27 3.95 -18.57 4.86
C ARG A 27 4.72 -19.55 3.97
N GLY A 28 4.29 -19.71 2.72
CA GLY A 28 4.99 -20.54 1.74
C GLY A 28 6.40 -20.04 1.46
N VAL A 29 6.56 -18.74 1.22
CA VAL A 29 7.86 -18.11 0.95
C VAL A 29 8.81 -18.23 2.14
N VAL A 30 8.34 -17.91 3.34
CA VAL A 30 9.17 -17.98 4.55
C VAL A 30 9.58 -19.43 4.87
N ASN A 31 8.68 -20.41 4.64
CA ASN A 31 8.97 -21.82 4.86
C ASN A 31 10.07 -22.37 3.94
N THR A 32 10.42 -21.70 2.83
CA THR A 32 11.59 -22.10 2.03
C THR A 32 12.90 -21.88 2.75
N GLY A 33 12.93 -20.99 3.75
CA GLY A 33 14.15 -20.57 4.45
C GLY A 33 15.07 -19.65 3.65
N GLU A 34 14.63 -19.24 2.46
CA GLU A 34 15.45 -18.40 1.54
C GLU A 34 15.07 -16.92 1.58
N CYS A 35 13.90 -16.58 2.16
CA CYS A 35 13.38 -15.23 2.15
C CYS A 35 12.72 -14.86 3.48
N ASP A 36 13.17 -13.76 4.06
CA ASP A 36 12.50 -13.09 5.17
C ASP A 36 11.47 -12.10 4.61
N VAL A 37 10.33 -11.99 5.27
CA VAL A 37 9.23 -11.11 4.83
C VAL A 37 8.91 -10.08 5.89
N THR A 38 8.91 -8.81 5.48
CA THR A 38 8.24 -7.71 6.18
C THR A 38 6.92 -7.44 5.48
N PHE A 39 5.80 -7.64 6.19
CA PHE A 39 4.46 -7.46 5.64
C PHE A 39 3.81 -6.20 6.20
N VAL A 40 3.40 -5.31 5.33
CA VAL A 40 2.77 -4.04 5.71
C VAL A 40 1.26 -4.17 5.58
N LEU A 41 0.55 -3.71 6.61
CA LEU A 41 -0.92 -3.64 6.67
C LEU A 41 -1.39 -2.19 6.89
N PRO A 42 -2.55 -1.77 6.38
CA PRO A 42 -3.10 -0.46 6.71
C PRO A 42 -3.29 -0.28 8.22
N LYS A 43 -3.94 -1.23 8.89
CA LYS A 43 -4.22 -1.18 10.33
C LYS A 43 -4.20 -2.55 10.98
N PRO A 44 -3.12 -2.93 11.67
CA PRO A 44 -3.12 -4.11 12.50
C PRO A 44 -3.99 -3.89 13.75
N GLN A 45 -4.58 -4.99 14.25
CA GLN A 45 -5.42 -5.00 15.45
C GLN A 45 -4.62 -5.40 16.71
N GLY A 46 -3.41 -5.97 16.53
CA GLY A 46 -2.50 -6.35 17.60
C GLY A 46 -2.49 -7.84 17.93
N ASP A 47 -3.43 -8.61 17.39
CA ASP A 47 -3.57 -10.07 17.56
C ASP A 47 -3.28 -10.87 16.28
N GLU A 48 -2.64 -10.24 15.29
CA GLU A 48 -2.23 -10.89 14.04
C GLU A 48 -1.29 -12.06 14.29
N GLU A 49 -1.48 -13.14 13.53
CA GLU A 49 -0.54 -14.26 13.51
C GLU A 49 0.78 -13.82 12.86
N LYS A 50 1.84 -13.64 13.67
CA LYS A 50 3.12 -13.05 13.24
C LYS A 50 4.35 -13.85 13.62
N GLY A 51 4.21 -15.09 14.05
CA GLY A 51 5.35 -15.91 14.53
C GLY A 51 6.43 -16.19 13.49
N PHE A 52 6.18 -15.94 12.21
CA PHE A 52 7.10 -16.21 11.09
C PHE A 52 7.31 -15.00 10.17
N VAL A 53 6.72 -13.86 10.47
CA VAL A 53 6.76 -12.66 9.63
C VAL A 53 6.86 -11.40 10.48
N HIS A 54 7.58 -10.39 10.00
CA HIS A 54 7.56 -9.05 10.60
C HIS A 54 6.38 -8.26 10.05
N ILE A 55 5.46 -7.79 10.92
CA ILE A 55 4.30 -7.00 10.52
C ILE A 55 4.49 -5.54 10.89
N ILE A 56 4.31 -4.65 9.92
CA ILE A 56 4.28 -3.20 10.09
C ILE A 56 2.86 -2.70 9.85
N GLY A 57 2.35 -1.90 10.77
CA GLY A 57 1.08 -1.18 10.61
C GLY A 57 1.30 0.21 10.03
N ALA A 58 0.66 0.53 8.91
CA ALA A 58 0.69 1.88 8.36
C ALA A 58 0.10 2.89 9.36
N ALA A 59 -0.99 2.52 10.04
CA ALA A 59 -1.60 3.33 11.10
C ALA A 59 -0.67 3.60 12.31
N ASN A 60 0.41 2.84 12.45
CA ASN A 60 1.38 2.95 13.55
C ASN A 60 2.71 3.57 13.09
N THR A 61 2.82 3.96 11.84
CA THR A 61 4.03 4.52 11.23
C THR A 61 3.93 6.06 11.20
N PRO A 62 4.74 6.78 11.99
CA PRO A 62 4.73 8.24 11.99
C PRO A 62 5.21 8.82 10.66
N VAL A 63 4.54 9.85 10.17
CA VAL A 63 4.89 10.56 8.95
C VAL A 63 5.68 11.81 9.29
N VAL A 64 6.90 11.91 8.80
CA VAL A 64 7.66 13.15 8.84
C VAL A 64 7.43 13.88 7.52
N TRP A 65 6.49 14.81 7.52
CA TRP A 65 5.99 15.46 6.30
C TRP A 65 7.07 16.15 5.45
N ARG A 66 8.14 16.67 6.05
CA ARG A 66 9.29 17.23 5.30
C ARG A 66 10.00 16.20 4.41
N ASP A 67 9.86 14.91 4.74
CA ASP A 67 10.53 13.81 4.04
C ASP A 67 9.60 13.14 3.02
N VAL A 68 8.35 13.60 2.90
CA VAL A 68 7.38 13.11 1.93
C VAL A 68 7.71 13.67 0.54
N ASP A 69 7.66 12.84 -0.48
CA ASP A 69 7.80 13.28 -1.87
C ASP A 69 6.52 14.03 -2.31
N TRP A 70 6.59 15.36 -2.24
CA TRP A 70 5.47 16.22 -2.60
C TRP A 70 5.10 16.16 -4.08
N ASN A 71 6.01 15.84 -4.98
CA ASN A 71 5.68 15.62 -6.39
C ASN A 71 4.78 14.39 -6.53
N TYR A 72 5.09 13.33 -5.76
CA TYR A 72 4.25 12.15 -5.71
C TYR A 72 2.87 12.45 -5.14
N VAL A 73 2.80 13.16 -4.01
CA VAL A 73 1.54 13.59 -3.39
C VAL A 73 0.73 14.44 -4.37
N GLN A 74 1.36 15.40 -5.04
CA GLN A 74 0.72 16.26 -6.02
C GLN A 74 0.10 15.48 -7.18
N GLN A 75 0.81 14.49 -7.72
CA GLN A 75 0.29 13.68 -8.83
C GLN A 75 -0.91 12.83 -8.42
N ARG A 76 -0.98 12.40 -7.16
CA ARG A 76 -2.02 11.52 -6.65
C ARG A 76 -3.23 12.28 -6.09
N PHE A 77 -2.99 13.33 -5.31
CA PHE A 77 -4.05 14.10 -4.66
C PHE A 77 -4.56 15.28 -5.49
N GLY A 78 -3.82 15.75 -6.48
CA GLY A 78 -4.25 16.83 -7.37
C GLY A 78 -5.54 16.54 -8.15
N TYR A 79 -5.95 15.27 -8.23
CA TYR A 79 -7.24 14.86 -8.81
C TYR A 79 -8.38 14.76 -7.79
N CYS A 80 -8.10 14.77 -6.49
CA CYS A 80 -9.07 14.54 -5.42
C CYS A 80 -9.28 15.77 -4.51
N MET A 81 -8.45 16.80 -4.65
CA MET A 81 -8.54 18.02 -3.86
C MET A 81 -9.16 19.16 -4.65
N ASP A 82 -9.95 19.97 -3.95
CA ASP A 82 -10.31 21.29 -4.47
C ASP A 82 -9.04 22.09 -4.79
N PRO A 83 -8.97 22.82 -5.92
CA PRO A 83 -7.80 23.63 -6.26
C PRO A 83 -7.36 24.59 -5.15
N GLN A 84 -8.29 25.07 -4.33
CA GLN A 84 -7.98 25.96 -3.21
C GLN A 84 -7.32 25.19 -2.06
N GLU A 85 -7.85 24.02 -1.70
CA GLU A 85 -7.23 23.12 -0.70
C GLU A 85 -5.82 22.71 -1.13
N TYR A 86 -5.62 22.46 -2.43
CA TYR A 86 -4.31 22.18 -2.99
C TYR A 86 -3.35 23.36 -2.88
N TYR A 87 -3.82 24.59 -3.18
CA TYR A 87 -3.01 25.81 -3.03
C TYR A 87 -2.68 26.09 -1.57
N ASP A 88 -3.62 25.88 -0.67
CA ASP A 88 -3.44 26.05 0.76
C ASP A 88 -2.45 25.01 1.29
N LEU A 89 -2.56 23.76 0.86
CA LEU A 89 -1.58 22.72 1.17
C LEU A 89 -0.17 23.08 0.67
N ARG A 90 -0.04 23.54 -0.55
CA ARG A 90 1.24 23.94 -1.15
C ARG A 90 1.85 25.18 -0.46
N ASN A 91 1.04 26.16 -0.12
CA ASN A 91 1.51 27.42 0.50
C ASN A 91 1.81 27.24 1.97
N CYS A 92 1.23 26.27 2.61
CA CYS A 92 1.49 25.91 3.98
C CYS A 92 2.68 24.94 4.16
N ILE A 93 3.47 24.62 3.14
CA ILE A 93 4.70 23.81 3.22
C ILE A 93 5.65 24.25 4.35
N TYR A 94 5.46 25.46 4.86
CA TYR A 94 6.18 26.02 6.03
C TYR A 94 5.37 26.02 7.33
N ALA A 95 4.11 25.62 7.32
CA ALA A 95 3.29 25.44 8.50
C ALA A 95 3.22 23.94 8.84
N ASP A 96 3.20 23.61 10.11
CA ASP A 96 3.13 22.25 10.62
C ASP A 96 1.78 21.58 10.26
N PHE A 97 1.75 20.90 9.12
CA PHE A 97 0.55 20.17 8.61
C PHE A 97 0.25 18.87 9.30
N SER A 98 1.12 18.45 10.20
CA SER A 98 0.93 17.19 10.94
C SER A 98 -0.48 17.07 11.54
N HIS A 99 -1.09 18.21 11.89
CA HIS A 99 -2.40 18.25 12.55
C HIS A 99 -3.60 17.99 11.64
N LEU A 100 -3.48 18.12 10.31
CA LEU A 100 -4.63 18.00 9.40
C LEU A 100 -4.88 16.57 8.93
N TYR A 101 -3.83 15.75 8.88
CA TYR A 101 -3.89 14.40 8.31
C TYR A 101 -3.36 13.32 9.23
N THR A 102 -2.79 13.69 10.38
CA THR A 102 -2.23 12.78 11.36
C THR A 102 -2.81 13.02 12.74
N ASN A 103 -2.86 11.96 13.54
CA ASN A 103 -3.21 12.05 14.96
C ASN A 103 -2.06 12.65 15.79
N ASP A 104 -2.26 12.76 17.12
CA ASP A 104 -1.26 13.33 18.05
C ASP A 104 0.10 12.61 18.04
N MET A 105 0.17 11.40 17.51
CA MET A 105 1.41 10.62 17.34
C MET A 105 2.06 10.83 15.97
N GLY A 106 1.51 11.69 15.12
CA GLY A 106 2.00 11.90 13.77
C GLY A 106 1.64 10.79 12.79
N CYS A 107 0.67 9.92 13.11
CA CYS A 107 0.26 8.79 12.28
C CYS A 107 -1.04 9.08 11.53
N ILE A 108 -1.14 8.60 10.30
CA ILE A 108 -2.39 8.64 9.51
C ILE A 108 -3.34 7.56 10.04
N GLU A 109 -4.62 7.90 10.18
CA GLU A 109 -5.63 6.95 10.60
C GLU A 109 -6.14 6.10 9.43
N PHE A 110 -6.38 4.82 9.70
CA PHE A 110 -6.98 3.86 8.77
C PHE A 110 -8.16 3.15 9.42
N SER A 111 -9.16 2.78 8.62
CA SER A 111 -10.30 2.00 9.11
C SER A 111 -9.94 0.54 9.38
N GLY A 112 -8.97 0.00 8.63
CA GLY A 112 -8.62 -1.42 8.62
C GLY A 112 -9.70 -2.29 7.95
N ARG A 113 -10.54 -1.68 7.09
CA ARG A 113 -11.67 -2.32 6.38
C ARG A 113 -11.77 -1.79 4.95
N TYR A 114 -12.94 -1.92 4.32
CA TYR A 114 -13.28 -1.33 3.02
C TYR A 114 -14.28 -0.18 3.23
N PRO A 115 -13.83 1.01 3.62
CA PRO A 115 -14.71 2.14 3.91
C PRO A 115 -15.23 2.79 2.62
N LYS A 116 -16.16 3.76 2.76
CA LYS A 116 -16.68 4.52 1.60
C LYS A 116 -15.61 5.38 0.94
N ASN A 117 -14.63 5.86 1.70
CA ASN A 117 -13.47 6.63 1.25
C ASN A 117 -12.24 5.74 0.96
N LEU A 118 -12.45 4.53 0.45
CA LEU A 118 -11.38 3.55 0.21
C LEU A 118 -10.23 4.11 -0.66
N LEU A 119 -10.53 4.93 -1.65
CA LEU A 119 -9.49 5.54 -2.51
C LEU A 119 -8.57 6.49 -1.73
N GLU A 120 -9.11 7.22 -0.76
CA GLU A 120 -8.32 8.04 0.15
C GLU A 120 -7.40 7.18 1.02
N GLU A 121 -7.90 6.07 1.59
CA GLU A 121 -7.07 5.14 2.36
C GLU A 121 -5.96 4.50 1.50
N ILE A 122 -6.24 4.17 0.24
CA ILE A 122 -5.22 3.67 -0.70
C ILE A 122 -4.12 4.71 -0.94
N ASN A 123 -4.50 5.98 -1.12
CA ASN A 123 -3.54 7.07 -1.28
C ASN A 123 -2.71 7.27 -0.01
N ASN A 124 -3.35 7.33 1.16
CA ASN A 124 -2.67 7.43 2.44
C ASN A 124 -1.72 6.26 2.67
N TYR A 125 -2.14 5.04 2.32
CA TYR A 125 -1.31 3.85 2.39
C TYR A 125 -0.08 3.95 1.51
N SER A 126 -0.21 4.54 0.32
CA SER A 126 0.94 4.75 -0.57
C SER A 126 1.95 5.77 -0.01
N ILE A 127 1.51 6.80 0.73
CA ILE A 127 2.41 7.72 1.42
C ILE A 127 3.24 6.98 2.47
N ILE A 128 2.58 6.19 3.31
CA ILE A 128 3.25 5.40 4.34
C ILE A 128 4.20 4.36 3.72
N ALA A 129 3.84 3.77 2.58
CA ALA A 129 4.73 2.86 1.87
C ALA A 129 6.07 3.52 1.49
N GLY A 130 6.05 4.79 1.09
CA GLY A 130 7.27 5.57 0.86
C GLY A 130 8.10 5.81 2.14
N VAL A 131 7.44 6.02 3.28
CA VAL A 131 8.13 6.14 4.59
C VAL A 131 8.78 4.81 4.97
N VAL A 132 8.03 3.71 4.91
CA VAL A 132 8.53 2.36 5.21
C VAL A 132 9.70 1.99 4.29
N ALA A 133 9.60 2.29 2.99
CA ALA A 133 10.66 2.00 2.03
C ALA A 133 11.96 2.76 2.27
N ARG A 134 11.95 3.84 3.06
CA ARG A 134 13.17 4.57 3.49
C ARG A 134 13.79 4.00 4.77
N THR A 135 13.00 3.37 5.61
CA THR A 135 13.42 2.92 6.95
C THR A 135 13.73 1.43 7.00
N GLU A 136 13.12 0.64 6.14
CA GLU A 136 13.30 -0.81 6.12
C GLU A 136 14.35 -1.24 5.09
N GLU A 137 15.06 -2.32 5.41
CA GLU A 137 15.99 -2.99 4.49
C GLU A 137 15.30 -4.14 3.77
N PHE A 138 15.27 -4.07 2.43
CA PHE A 138 14.68 -5.13 1.59
C PHE A 138 15.35 -5.18 0.21
N ASP A 139 15.15 -6.29 -0.49
CA ASP A 139 15.70 -6.55 -1.82
C ASP A 139 14.65 -6.41 -2.91
N ILE A 140 13.39 -6.74 -2.60
CA ILE A 140 12.26 -6.77 -3.55
C ILE A 140 10.99 -6.26 -2.88
N ILE A 141 10.14 -5.63 -3.68
CA ILE A 141 8.80 -5.19 -3.28
C ILE A 141 7.77 -6.14 -3.88
N HIS A 142 6.77 -6.54 -3.09
CA HIS A 142 5.67 -7.37 -3.55
C HIS A 142 4.33 -6.76 -3.11
N ALA A 143 3.49 -6.38 -4.08
CA ALA A 143 2.19 -5.74 -3.82
C ALA A 143 1.04 -6.64 -4.27
N HIS A 144 0.04 -6.83 -3.40
CA HIS A 144 -1.09 -7.73 -3.59
C HIS A 144 -2.37 -6.99 -3.97
N ASP A 145 -2.82 -7.15 -5.20
CA ASP A 145 -4.00 -6.52 -5.79
C ASP A 145 -3.96 -4.98 -5.87
N TRP A 146 -4.93 -4.43 -6.58
CA TRP A 146 -5.03 -3.00 -6.91
C TRP A 146 -5.01 -2.06 -5.70
N LEU A 147 -5.47 -2.52 -4.54
CA LEU A 147 -5.44 -1.76 -3.28
C LEU A 147 -4.03 -1.37 -2.85
N THR A 148 -3.05 -2.21 -3.19
CA THR A 148 -1.67 -2.06 -2.75
C THR A 148 -0.70 -1.64 -3.88
N PHE A 149 -1.15 -1.66 -5.13
CA PHE A 149 -0.29 -1.27 -6.26
C PHE A 149 0.26 0.16 -6.13
N PRO A 150 -0.54 1.17 -5.72
CA PRO A 150 0.01 2.51 -5.46
C PRO A 150 1.11 2.52 -4.39
N ALA A 151 0.96 1.72 -3.33
CA ALA A 151 1.98 1.57 -2.29
C ALA A 151 3.28 0.95 -2.85
N GLY A 152 3.15 -0.14 -3.63
CA GLY A 152 4.28 -0.78 -4.29
C GLY A 152 5.03 0.15 -5.25
N ILE A 153 4.30 0.92 -6.07
CA ILE A 153 4.89 1.90 -7.00
C ILE A 153 5.67 2.97 -6.24
N HIS A 154 5.10 3.54 -5.18
CA HIS A 154 5.79 4.56 -4.38
C HIS A 154 7.03 4.00 -3.67
N ALA A 155 6.93 2.81 -3.09
CA ALA A 155 8.07 2.13 -2.50
C ALA A 155 9.20 1.90 -3.52
N LYS A 156 8.86 1.50 -4.77
CA LYS A 156 9.81 1.38 -5.89
C LYS A 156 10.47 2.72 -6.22
N GLN A 157 9.69 3.79 -6.34
CA GLN A 157 10.22 5.13 -6.65
C GLN A 157 11.21 5.62 -5.60
N VAL A 158 10.92 5.37 -4.32
CA VAL A 158 11.75 5.80 -3.20
C VAL A 158 13.02 4.97 -3.04
N SER A 159 12.92 3.65 -3.20
CA SER A 159 14.02 2.72 -2.92
C SER A 159 14.85 2.32 -4.13
N GLY A 160 14.30 2.45 -5.34
CA GLY A 160 14.89 1.91 -6.57
C GLY A 160 14.86 0.37 -6.65
N LYS A 161 14.19 -0.32 -5.73
CA LYS A 161 14.10 -1.78 -5.70
C LYS A 161 13.04 -2.28 -6.68
N PRO A 162 13.20 -3.51 -7.22
CA PRO A 162 12.24 -4.08 -8.16
C PRO A 162 10.89 -4.32 -7.51
N LEU A 163 9.82 -4.07 -8.29
CA LEU A 163 8.43 -4.27 -7.91
C LEU A 163 7.85 -5.49 -8.61
N CYS A 164 7.41 -6.46 -7.82
CA CYS A 164 6.52 -7.52 -8.25
C CYS A 164 5.09 -7.21 -7.81
N ILE A 165 4.14 -7.26 -8.72
CA ILE A 165 2.71 -7.20 -8.37
C ILE A 165 2.05 -8.57 -8.48
N HIS A 166 1.12 -8.85 -7.60
CA HIS A 166 0.35 -10.09 -7.59
C HIS A 166 -1.13 -9.77 -7.87
N VAL A 167 -1.61 -10.22 -9.01
CA VAL A 167 -2.99 -10.03 -9.45
C VAL A 167 -3.80 -11.24 -9.02
N HIS A 168 -4.62 -11.10 -7.98
CA HIS A 168 -5.53 -12.17 -7.53
C HIS A 168 -6.82 -12.20 -8.35
N ALA A 169 -7.33 -11.05 -8.76
CA ALA A 169 -8.38 -10.89 -9.74
C ALA A 169 -8.39 -9.43 -10.21
N THR A 170 -8.72 -9.18 -11.47
CA THR A 170 -8.94 -7.82 -11.97
C THR A 170 -10.36 -7.34 -11.70
N ASP A 171 -10.60 -6.04 -11.82
CA ASP A 171 -11.96 -5.51 -11.76
C ASP A 171 -12.82 -6.02 -12.94
N PHE A 172 -12.18 -6.30 -14.07
CA PHE A 172 -12.85 -6.95 -15.21
C PHE A 172 -13.46 -8.30 -14.82
N ASP A 173 -12.72 -9.11 -14.09
CA ASP A 173 -13.18 -10.43 -13.62
C ASP A 173 -14.29 -10.28 -12.58
N ARG A 174 -14.09 -9.40 -11.59
CA ARG A 174 -15.04 -9.15 -10.49
C ARG A 174 -16.36 -8.57 -10.99
N SER A 175 -16.30 -7.67 -11.97
CA SER A 175 -17.48 -6.94 -12.49
C SER A 175 -18.17 -7.60 -13.66
N ARG A 176 -17.64 -8.76 -14.13
CA ARG A 176 -18.11 -9.43 -15.35
C ARG A 176 -18.10 -8.50 -16.57
N GLY A 177 -17.02 -7.75 -16.71
CA GLY A 177 -16.80 -6.82 -17.82
C GLY A 177 -17.41 -5.42 -17.63
N LYS A 178 -18.08 -5.14 -16.50
CA LYS A 178 -18.58 -3.78 -16.16
C LYS A 178 -17.56 -3.03 -15.30
N VAL A 179 -16.42 -2.76 -15.87
CA VAL A 179 -15.24 -2.24 -15.17
C VAL A 179 -15.49 -0.86 -14.57
N ASN A 180 -15.05 -0.66 -13.32
CA ASN A 180 -14.94 0.66 -12.72
C ASN A 180 -13.72 1.37 -13.30
N PRO A 181 -13.88 2.54 -13.99
CA PRO A 181 -12.76 3.21 -14.65
C PRO A 181 -11.61 3.59 -13.71
N THR A 182 -11.91 3.94 -12.46
CA THR A 182 -10.89 4.29 -11.46
C THR A 182 -10.07 3.08 -11.05
N VAL A 183 -10.73 1.96 -10.74
CA VAL A 183 -10.04 0.71 -10.38
C VAL A 183 -9.18 0.22 -11.55
N TYR A 184 -9.74 0.20 -12.75
CA TYR A 184 -9.02 -0.16 -13.98
C TYR A 184 -7.75 0.71 -14.17
N SER A 185 -7.88 2.02 -13.95
CA SER A 185 -6.72 2.93 -14.06
C SER A 185 -5.63 2.59 -13.05
N ILE A 186 -6.00 2.22 -11.82
CA ILE A 186 -5.05 1.81 -10.78
C ILE A 186 -4.39 0.48 -11.15
N GLU A 187 -5.18 -0.51 -11.58
CA GLU A 187 -4.69 -1.82 -12.03
C GLU A 187 -3.69 -1.65 -13.20
N LYS A 188 -4.12 -0.92 -14.24
CA LYS A 188 -3.26 -0.63 -15.40
C LYS A 188 -1.95 0.05 -14.97
N ASN A 189 -2.03 1.09 -14.14
CA ASN A 189 -0.83 1.80 -13.65
C ASN A 189 0.09 0.87 -12.83
N GLY A 190 -0.47 -0.05 -12.05
CA GLY A 190 0.27 -1.08 -11.34
C GLY A 190 1.05 -1.97 -12.31
N MET A 191 0.36 -2.49 -13.32
CA MET A 191 0.96 -3.37 -14.33
C MET A 191 2.03 -2.66 -15.16
N ASP A 192 1.80 -1.40 -15.59
CA ASP A 192 2.74 -0.62 -16.40
C ASP A 192 4.04 -0.28 -15.63
N ASN A 193 4.00 -0.21 -14.30
CA ASN A 193 5.16 0.15 -13.45
C ASN A 193 5.85 -1.05 -12.80
N ALA A 194 5.27 -2.25 -12.89
CA ALA A 194 5.86 -3.45 -12.32
C ALA A 194 7.05 -3.97 -13.15
N ASP A 195 8.04 -4.55 -12.47
CA ASP A 195 9.12 -5.31 -13.10
C ASP A 195 8.72 -6.77 -13.32
N CYS A 196 7.78 -7.25 -12.51
CA CYS A 196 7.21 -8.61 -12.60
C CYS A 196 5.72 -8.57 -12.28
N ILE A 197 4.93 -9.31 -13.05
CA ILE A 197 3.49 -9.51 -12.82
C ILE A 197 3.25 -10.99 -12.56
N MET A 198 2.69 -11.31 -11.39
CA MET A 198 2.28 -12.66 -11.02
C MET A 198 0.77 -12.76 -11.08
N CYS A 199 0.25 -13.78 -11.74
CA CYS A 199 -1.16 -14.08 -11.84
C CYS A 199 -1.45 -15.42 -11.19
N VAL A 200 -2.67 -15.58 -10.64
CA VAL A 200 -3.10 -16.83 -9.96
C VAL A 200 -3.47 -17.94 -10.94
N SER A 201 -3.67 -17.62 -12.22
CA SER A 201 -4.02 -18.60 -13.28
C SER A 201 -3.56 -18.11 -14.65
N GLU A 202 -3.44 -19.06 -15.58
CA GLU A 202 -3.36 -18.80 -17.00
C GLU A 202 -4.81 -18.74 -17.55
N LEU A 203 -5.30 -17.54 -17.83
CA LEU A 203 -6.60 -17.34 -18.48
C LEU A 203 -6.39 -16.78 -19.88
#